data_dbf78328387a069bbc0ee684cc9d7f25
#
_entry.id   dbf78328387a069bbc0ee684cc9d7f25
#
_cell.length_a   1.000
_cell.length_b   1.000
_cell.length_c   1.000
_cell.angle_alpha   90.00
_cell.angle_beta   90.00
_cell.angle_gamma   90.00
#
_symmetry.space_group_name_H-M   'P 1'
#
loop_
_entity.id
_entity.type
_entity.pdbx_description
1 polymer ?
#
loop_
_entity_poly.entity_id
_entity_poly.type
_entity_poly.pdbx_seq_one_letter_code
_entity_poly.pdbx_strand_id
1 'polypeptide(L)'
;MTRSHEFADGIGATEGAAGVVERGVTNEAVSKRVPKRSRASAKKAGSSFERLIADHLAAVVDDRIDRRVKTGSQDRGDIGGLRHMGGRVVIEAKDYGGRLMPGPWIGEAETERGNDDALCGLVIAKRRGTTDPGDQFVLMTVNDLTALLTGNRDHINQEEK
;
A
#
# COMPACT_ATOMS: atom_id res chain seq x y z
N MET A 1 -8.29 -18.43 48.19
CA MET A 1 -7.08 -17.98 48.88
C MET A 1 -6.73 -16.62 48.36
N THR A 2 -7.11 -15.63 49.12
CA THR A 2 -6.98 -14.18 48.91
C THR A 2 -5.60 -13.73 49.44
N ARG A 3 -4.88 -12.90 48.68
CA ARG A 3 -3.80 -12.06 49.25
C ARG A 3 -3.93 -10.68 48.72
N SER A 4 -4.38 -9.80 49.62
CA SER A 4 -4.30 -8.34 49.57
C SER A 4 -2.88 -7.92 49.90
N HIS A 5 -2.36 -6.89 49.18
CA HIS A 5 -1.21 -6.13 49.63
C HIS A 5 -1.57 -4.65 49.77
N GLU A 6 -1.46 -4.18 51.00
CA GLU A 6 -1.63 -2.80 51.48
C GLU A 6 -0.55 -1.88 50.95
N PHE A 7 -0.97 -0.67 50.64
CA PHE A 7 -0.09 0.49 50.41
C PHE A 7 0.12 1.22 51.73
N ALA A 8 1.36 1.50 52.06
CA ALA A 8 1.74 2.38 53.16
C ALA A 8 2.25 3.72 52.63
N ASP A 9 1.67 4.79 53.16
CA ASP A 9 2.03 6.19 52.95
C ASP A 9 3.39 6.52 53.58
N GLY A 10 4.15 7.39 52.90
CA GLY A 10 5.37 7.99 53.43
C GLY A 10 5.55 9.43 52.91
N ILE A 11 5.14 10.39 53.72
CA ILE A 11 5.31 11.83 53.52
C ILE A 11 6.75 12.23 53.85
N GLY A 12 7.37 13.05 52.99
CA GLY A 12 8.64 13.69 53.29
C GLY A 12 8.89 14.91 52.39
N ALA A 13 8.51 16.06 52.84
CA ALA A 13 8.83 17.34 52.22
C ALA A 13 10.24 17.82 52.61
N THR A 14 11.05 18.26 51.64
CA THR A 14 12.15 19.21 51.89
C THR A 14 12.25 20.19 50.73
N GLU A 15 12.08 21.45 51.03
CA GLU A 15 12.34 22.61 50.19
C GLU A 15 13.85 22.73 49.87
N GLY A 16 14.13 23.09 48.59
CA GLY A 16 15.47 23.47 48.16
C GLY A 16 15.37 24.27 46.86
N ALA A 17 15.35 25.61 47.02
CA ALA A 17 15.40 26.54 45.90
C ALA A 17 16.80 26.55 45.27
N ALA A 18 16.88 26.30 43.96
CA ALA A 18 18.06 26.66 43.16
C ALA A 18 17.63 26.97 41.73
N GLY A 19 18.06 28.15 41.26
CA GLY A 19 17.63 28.82 40.03
C GLY A 19 17.72 28.00 38.74
N VAL A 20 16.64 28.01 38.02
CA VAL A 20 16.57 27.49 36.65
C VAL A 20 17.03 28.59 35.71
N VAL A 21 18.23 28.41 35.14
CA VAL A 21 18.69 29.18 33.98
C VAL A 21 17.96 28.63 32.78
N GLU A 22 16.95 29.34 32.30
CA GLU A 22 16.30 29.08 31.01
C GLU A 22 17.31 29.28 29.88
N ARG A 23 17.89 28.20 29.38
CA ARG A 23 18.53 28.21 28.06
C ARG A 23 17.41 27.96 27.03
N GLY A 24 17.00 29.03 26.37
CA GLY A 24 16.11 28.96 25.21
C GLY A 24 16.68 28.03 24.12
N VAL A 25 16.14 26.83 24.03
CA VAL A 25 16.37 25.95 22.89
C VAL A 25 15.39 26.39 21.82
N THR A 26 15.86 27.26 20.90
CA THR A 26 15.15 27.57 19.68
C THR A 26 15.16 26.33 18.81
N ASN A 27 14.06 25.59 18.84
CA ASN A 27 13.85 24.40 18.03
C ASN A 27 13.43 24.84 16.61
N GLU A 28 14.35 25.41 15.84
CA GLU A 28 14.20 25.56 14.40
C GLU A 28 14.38 24.19 13.73
N ALA A 29 13.33 23.37 13.83
CA ALA A 29 13.17 22.22 12.94
C ALA A 29 12.98 22.74 11.52
N VAL A 30 14.08 22.96 10.81
CA VAL A 30 14.08 23.20 9.37
C VAL A 30 13.45 21.99 8.71
N SER A 31 12.15 22.08 8.44
CA SER A 31 11.41 21.14 7.61
C SER A 31 12.07 21.14 6.23
N LYS A 32 12.97 20.19 5.97
CA LYS A 32 13.53 19.95 4.65
C LYS A 32 12.38 19.56 3.73
N ARG A 33 11.84 20.53 2.99
CA ARG A 33 10.87 20.29 1.92
C ARG A 33 11.49 19.30 0.93
N VAL A 34 10.99 18.07 0.92
CA VAL A 34 11.34 17.10 -0.12
C VAL A 34 10.97 17.70 -1.46
N PRO A 35 11.90 17.87 -2.40
CA PRO A 35 11.61 18.50 -3.67
C PRO A 35 10.54 17.70 -4.42
N LYS A 36 9.51 18.40 -4.90
CA LYS A 36 8.40 17.81 -5.64
C LYS A 36 8.93 17.26 -6.97
N ARG A 37 8.82 15.97 -7.22
CA ARG A 37 9.24 15.34 -8.48
C ARG A 37 8.57 16.04 -9.67
N SER A 38 9.32 16.26 -10.77
CA SER A 38 8.74 16.73 -12.02
C SER A 38 7.77 15.69 -12.60
N ARG A 39 6.80 16.13 -13.42
CA ARG A 39 5.86 15.19 -14.08
C ARG A 39 6.58 14.13 -14.92
N ALA A 40 7.63 14.54 -15.64
CA ALA A 40 8.44 13.62 -16.45
C ALA A 40 9.17 12.56 -15.58
N SER A 41 9.75 12.99 -14.46
CA SER A 41 10.41 12.11 -13.52
C SER A 41 9.41 11.15 -12.84
N ALA A 42 8.20 11.63 -12.48
CA ALA A 42 7.15 10.79 -11.91
C ALA A 42 6.66 9.73 -12.92
N LYS A 43 6.42 10.11 -14.18
CA LYS A 43 6.03 9.19 -15.26
C LYS A 43 7.09 8.11 -15.50
N LYS A 44 8.38 8.51 -15.56
CA LYS A 44 9.49 7.55 -15.72
C LYS A 44 9.56 6.58 -14.55
N ALA A 45 9.44 7.06 -13.31
CA ALA A 45 9.45 6.21 -12.12
C ALA A 45 8.28 5.21 -12.12
N GLY A 46 7.06 5.65 -12.47
CA GLY A 46 5.90 4.77 -12.63
C GLY A 46 6.17 3.65 -13.63
N SER A 47 6.54 4.01 -14.87
CA SER A 47 6.82 3.00 -15.91
C SER A 47 7.97 2.06 -15.55
N SER A 48 8.99 2.53 -14.82
CA SER A 48 10.07 1.66 -14.36
C SER A 48 9.59 0.70 -13.26
N PHE A 49 8.69 1.16 -12.39
CA PHE A 49 8.12 0.33 -11.34
C PHE A 49 7.16 -0.73 -11.91
N GLU A 50 6.27 -0.35 -12.85
CA GLU A 50 5.42 -1.28 -13.59
C GLU A 50 6.26 -2.40 -14.23
N ARG A 51 7.37 -2.05 -14.91
CA ARG A 51 8.27 -3.01 -15.54
C ARG A 51 8.92 -3.94 -14.51
N LEU A 52 9.44 -3.38 -13.42
CA LEU A 52 10.07 -4.15 -12.35
C LEU A 52 9.13 -5.22 -11.77
N ILE A 53 7.87 -4.86 -11.53
CA ILE A 53 6.88 -5.81 -10.99
C ILE A 53 6.48 -6.85 -12.04
N ALA A 54 6.24 -6.43 -13.28
CA ALA A 54 5.89 -7.35 -14.36
C ALA A 54 6.98 -8.39 -14.59
N ASP A 55 8.24 -7.97 -14.69
CA ASP A 55 9.39 -8.88 -14.91
C ASP A 55 9.57 -9.85 -13.74
N HIS A 56 9.37 -9.39 -12.49
CA HIS A 56 9.42 -10.26 -11.32
C HIS A 56 8.31 -11.32 -11.36
N LEU A 57 7.07 -10.91 -11.59
CA LEU A 57 5.94 -11.84 -11.65
C LEU A 57 6.05 -12.80 -12.83
N ALA A 58 6.55 -12.33 -13.98
CA ALA A 58 6.82 -13.19 -15.14
C ALA A 58 7.84 -14.27 -14.82
N ALA A 59 8.88 -13.93 -14.06
CA ALA A 59 9.96 -14.88 -13.73
C ALA A 59 9.54 -15.94 -12.69
N VAL A 60 8.63 -15.59 -11.75
CA VAL A 60 8.34 -16.47 -10.59
C VAL A 60 6.94 -17.09 -10.61
N VAL A 61 6.02 -16.57 -11.44
CA VAL A 61 4.62 -17.03 -11.47
C VAL A 61 4.23 -17.58 -12.85
N ASP A 62 4.29 -16.75 -13.91
CA ASP A 62 3.82 -17.11 -15.24
C ASP A 62 4.45 -16.18 -16.29
N ASP A 63 5.16 -16.72 -17.26
CA ASP A 63 5.88 -15.99 -18.32
C ASP A 63 4.99 -15.17 -19.24
N ARG A 64 3.66 -15.38 -19.21
CA ARG A 64 2.65 -14.58 -19.91
C ARG A 64 2.34 -13.26 -19.23
N ILE A 65 2.82 -13.03 -18.01
CA ILE A 65 2.61 -11.77 -17.31
C ILE A 65 3.48 -10.68 -17.94
N ASP A 66 2.86 -9.58 -18.34
CA ASP A 66 3.57 -8.43 -18.90
C ASP A 66 2.79 -7.14 -18.66
N ARG A 67 3.46 -6.01 -18.88
CA ARG A 67 2.84 -4.69 -18.87
C ARG A 67 1.79 -4.57 -19.97
N ARG A 68 0.71 -3.87 -19.67
CA ARG A 68 -0.33 -3.53 -20.63
C ARG A 68 -0.11 -2.14 -21.25
N VAL A 69 -0.61 -1.99 -22.46
CA VAL A 69 -0.74 -0.68 -23.13
C VAL A 69 -1.97 0.01 -22.55
N LYS A 70 -1.81 1.28 -22.13
CA LYS A 70 -2.91 2.09 -21.60
C LYS A 70 -3.95 2.40 -22.69
N THR A 71 -5.22 2.17 -22.38
CA THR A 71 -6.36 2.34 -23.30
C THR A 71 -7.34 3.43 -22.85
N GLY A 72 -6.94 4.29 -21.94
CA GLY A 72 -7.73 5.42 -21.42
C GLY A 72 -8.86 4.94 -20.49
N SER A 73 -10.11 5.35 -20.73
CA SER A 73 -11.24 4.99 -19.85
C SER A 73 -11.59 3.49 -19.84
N GLN A 74 -11.08 2.73 -20.80
CA GLN A 74 -11.20 1.28 -20.89
C GLN A 74 -9.93 0.58 -20.38
N ASP A 75 -9.16 1.24 -19.54
CA ASP A 75 -7.94 0.66 -18.96
C ASP A 75 -8.27 -0.58 -18.13
N ARG A 76 -7.36 -1.55 -18.16
CA ARG A 76 -7.53 -2.89 -17.57
C ARG A 76 -6.36 -3.23 -16.64
N GLY A 77 -5.77 -2.22 -16.06
CA GLY A 77 -4.59 -2.30 -15.21
C GLY A 77 -3.26 -2.16 -15.95
N ASP A 78 -2.23 -1.86 -15.21
CA ASP A 78 -0.86 -1.67 -15.72
C ASP A 78 -0.19 -2.99 -16.11
N ILE A 79 -0.55 -4.11 -15.47
CA ILE A 79 0.02 -5.44 -15.67
C ILE A 79 -1.09 -6.46 -15.88
N GLY A 80 -0.94 -7.28 -16.90
CA GLY A 80 -1.87 -8.35 -17.25
C GLY A 80 -1.19 -9.70 -17.38
N GLY A 81 -1.97 -10.71 -17.80
CA GLY A 81 -1.49 -12.09 -17.96
C GLY A 81 -1.64 -12.94 -16.70
N LEU A 82 -1.69 -12.33 -15.50
CA LEU A 82 -1.91 -13.07 -14.26
C LEU A 82 -3.31 -13.70 -14.20
N ARG A 83 -3.35 -14.99 -13.88
CA ARG A 83 -4.59 -15.76 -13.69
C ARG A 83 -4.52 -16.58 -12.42
N HIS A 84 -5.66 -16.73 -11.75
CA HIS A 84 -5.84 -17.64 -10.64
C HIS A 84 -7.13 -18.42 -10.82
N MET A 85 -7.08 -19.76 -10.73
CA MET A 85 -8.21 -20.68 -10.93
C MET A 85 -9.02 -20.38 -12.21
N GLY A 86 -8.34 -19.95 -13.29
CA GLY A 86 -8.95 -19.58 -14.57
C GLY A 86 -9.39 -18.13 -14.68
N GLY A 87 -9.65 -17.44 -13.58
CA GLY A 87 -10.02 -16.03 -13.53
C GLY A 87 -8.83 -15.09 -13.76
N ARG A 88 -9.07 -13.95 -14.43
CA ARG A 88 -8.04 -12.90 -14.60
C ARG A 88 -7.85 -12.13 -13.30
N VAL A 89 -6.62 -11.70 -13.04
CA VAL A 89 -6.27 -10.79 -11.95
C VAL A 89 -5.72 -9.50 -12.55
N VAL A 90 -6.34 -8.37 -12.23
CA VAL A 90 -5.89 -7.05 -12.66
C VAL A 90 -4.89 -6.51 -11.63
N ILE A 91 -3.80 -5.94 -12.11
CA ILE A 91 -2.77 -5.32 -11.25
C ILE A 91 -2.56 -3.87 -11.70
N GLU A 92 -2.77 -2.95 -10.77
CA GLU A 92 -2.40 -1.55 -10.87
C GLU A 92 -1.11 -1.28 -10.08
N ALA A 93 -0.14 -0.59 -10.66
CA ALA A 93 1.18 -0.35 -10.06
C ALA A 93 1.36 1.13 -9.69
N LYS A 94 1.69 1.43 -8.43
CA LYS A 94 1.78 2.81 -7.91
C LYS A 94 3.14 3.13 -7.29
N ASP A 95 3.96 3.97 -7.97
CA ASP A 95 5.18 4.57 -7.38
C ASP A 95 4.95 6.03 -7.00
N TYR A 96 4.56 6.25 -5.77
CA TYR A 96 4.45 7.59 -5.15
C TYR A 96 5.57 7.85 -4.13
N GLY A 97 6.74 7.23 -4.34
CA GLY A 97 7.90 7.39 -3.46
C GLY A 97 7.68 6.82 -2.05
N GLY A 98 6.81 5.81 -1.93
CA GLY A 98 6.45 5.17 -0.67
C GLY A 98 5.31 5.85 0.10
N ARG A 99 4.64 6.87 -0.48
CA ARG A 99 3.37 7.37 0.04
C ARG A 99 2.26 6.43 -0.40
N LEU A 100 1.39 6.04 0.54
CA LEU A 100 0.22 5.20 0.27
C LEU A 100 -1.06 6.02 0.23
N MET A 101 -1.93 5.70 -0.74
CA MET A 101 -3.27 6.28 -0.90
C MET A 101 -4.26 5.14 -1.23
N PRO A 102 -4.56 4.25 -0.26
CA PRO A 102 -5.29 3.00 -0.53
C PRO A 102 -6.67 3.22 -1.15
N GLY A 103 -7.48 4.12 -0.59
CA GLY A 103 -8.85 4.33 -1.03
C GLY A 103 -8.97 4.65 -2.53
N PRO A 104 -8.37 5.76 -3.02
CA PRO A 104 -8.40 6.09 -4.44
C PRO A 104 -7.85 4.99 -5.35
N TRP A 105 -6.73 4.37 -4.97
CA TRP A 105 -6.08 3.36 -5.81
C TRP A 105 -6.85 2.05 -5.91
N ILE A 106 -7.51 1.63 -4.83
CA ILE A 106 -8.40 0.46 -4.84
C ILE A 106 -9.62 0.74 -5.71
N GLY A 107 -10.17 1.96 -5.68
CA GLY A 107 -11.26 2.35 -6.58
C GLY A 107 -10.86 2.33 -8.06
N GLU A 108 -9.64 2.72 -8.41
CA GLU A 108 -9.10 2.60 -9.76
C GLU A 108 -8.98 1.11 -10.16
N ALA A 109 -8.34 0.29 -9.32
CA ALA A 109 -8.18 -1.14 -9.58
C ALA A 109 -9.52 -1.88 -9.71
N GLU A 110 -10.56 -1.50 -8.95
CA GLU A 110 -11.90 -2.07 -9.08
C GLU A 110 -12.57 -1.68 -10.41
N THR A 111 -12.40 -0.44 -10.85
CA THR A 111 -12.88 0.01 -12.16
C THR A 111 -12.22 -0.81 -13.30
N GLU A 112 -10.91 -0.98 -13.22
CA GLU A 112 -10.13 -1.74 -14.20
C GLU A 112 -10.44 -3.23 -14.17
N ARG A 113 -10.70 -3.78 -12.96
CA ARG A 113 -11.22 -5.12 -12.78
C ARG A 113 -12.54 -5.31 -13.54
N GLY A 114 -13.47 -4.36 -13.40
CA GLY A 114 -14.73 -4.37 -14.13
C GLY A 114 -14.54 -4.32 -15.66
N ASN A 115 -13.66 -3.44 -16.13
CA ASN A 115 -13.33 -3.32 -17.56
C ASN A 115 -12.73 -4.61 -18.16
N ASP A 116 -12.02 -5.39 -17.36
CA ASP A 116 -11.39 -6.66 -17.80
C ASP A 116 -12.26 -7.89 -17.47
N ASP A 117 -13.42 -7.72 -16.86
CA ASP A 117 -14.23 -8.83 -16.32
C ASP A 117 -13.35 -9.81 -15.52
N ALA A 118 -12.56 -9.26 -14.59
CA ALA A 118 -11.57 -10.00 -13.85
C ALA A 118 -12.10 -10.49 -12.49
N LEU A 119 -11.49 -11.56 -11.99
CA LEU A 119 -11.78 -12.18 -10.71
C LEU A 119 -11.54 -11.21 -9.55
N CYS A 120 -10.41 -10.52 -9.55
CA CYS A 120 -10.09 -9.51 -8.56
C CYS A 120 -9.15 -8.44 -9.14
N GLY A 121 -9.16 -7.26 -8.51
CA GLY A 121 -8.23 -6.17 -8.73
C GLY A 121 -7.34 -5.97 -7.51
N LEU A 122 -6.06 -5.73 -7.74
CA LEU A 122 -5.13 -5.39 -6.67
C LEU A 122 -4.17 -4.27 -7.08
N VAL A 123 -3.64 -3.58 -6.10
CA VAL A 123 -2.64 -2.53 -6.28
C VAL A 123 -1.31 -3.01 -5.73
N ILE A 124 -0.25 -2.91 -6.54
CA ILE A 124 1.12 -3.07 -6.03
C ILE A 124 1.71 -1.68 -5.81
N ALA A 125 1.99 -1.35 -4.56
CA ALA A 125 2.44 -0.04 -4.15
C ALA A 125 3.91 -0.04 -3.71
N LYS A 126 4.67 0.94 -4.21
CA LYS A 126 6.08 1.14 -3.87
C LYS A 126 6.27 1.28 -2.36
N ARG A 127 7.00 0.35 -1.75
CA ARG A 127 7.47 0.44 -0.38
C ARG A 127 8.74 1.29 -0.31
N ARG A 128 8.80 2.18 0.68
CA ARG A 128 9.99 2.99 0.93
C ARG A 128 11.08 2.13 1.57
N GLY A 129 12.32 2.34 1.16
CA GLY A 129 13.49 1.70 1.78
C GLY A 129 13.92 0.38 1.12
N THR A 130 13.16 -0.11 0.13
CA THR A 130 13.55 -1.29 -0.66
C THR A 130 13.33 -1.07 -2.15
N THR A 131 14.15 -1.73 -2.96
CA THR A 131 13.98 -1.85 -4.42
C THR A 131 13.64 -3.27 -4.84
N ASP A 132 13.61 -4.21 -3.90
CA ASP A 132 13.22 -5.58 -4.16
C ASP A 132 11.75 -5.64 -4.59
N PRO A 133 11.41 -6.23 -5.75
CA PRO A 133 10.04 -6.35 -6.20
C PRO A 133 9.17 -7.23 -5.29
N GLY A 134 9.75 -8.24 -4.65
CA GLY A 134 9.05 -9.12 -3.71
C GLY A 134 8.67 -8.45 -2.39
N ASP A 135 9.35 -7.35 -2.05
CA ASP A 135 9.11 -6.58 -0.82
C ASP A 135 8.07 -5.46 -0.94
N GLN A 136 7.46 -5.28 -2.10
CA GLN A 136 6.49 -4.21 -2.32
C GLN A 136 5.15 -4.54 -1.67
N PHE A 137 4.35 -3.50 -1.35
CA PHE A 137 3.04 -3.71 -0.73
C PHE A 137 2.01 -4.15 -1.75
N VAL A 138 1.16 -5.11 -1.37
CA VAL A 138 -0.06 -5.46 -2.10
C VAL A 138 -1.26 -4.93 -1.31
N LEU A 139 -2.14 -4.18 -1.98
CA LEU A 139 -3.36 -3.62 -1.40
C LEU A 139 -4.56 -4.15 -2.19
N MET A 140 -5.56 -4.65 -1.49
CA MET A 140 -6.83 -5.11 -2.06
C MET A 140 -7.93 -5.02 -1.00
N THR A 141 -9.18 -5.15 -1.42
CA THR A 141 -10.29 -5.30 -0.47
C THR A 141 -10.34 -6.72 0.09
N VAL A 142 -11.06 -6.91 1.19
CA VAL A 142 -11.34 -8.26 1.71
C VAL A 142 -12.17 -9.07 0.70
N ASN A 143 -13.08 -8.42 -0.03
CA ASN A 143 -13.86 -9.06 -1.10
C ASN A 143 -12.96 -9.58 -2.22
N ASP A 144 -11.97 -8.81 -2.66
CA ASP A 144 -11.02 -9.26 -3.68
C ASP A 144 -10.11 -10.37 -3.16
N LEU A 145 -9.68 -10.29 -1.89
CA LEU A 145 -8.95 -11.38 -1.25
C LEU A 145 -9.79 -12.66 -1.19
N THR A 146 -11.07 -12.56 -0.81
CA THR A 146 -11.97 -13.71 -0.79
C THR A 146 -12.16 -14.28 -2.19
N ALA A 147 -12.39 -13.43 -3.20
CA ALA A 147 -12.49 -13.87 -4.59
C ALA A 147 -11.21 -14.57 -5.07
N LEU A 148 -10.05 -14.04 -4.72
CA LEU A 148 -8.77 -14.67 -5.04
C LEU A 148 -8.64 -16.05 -4.39
N LEU A 149 -9.00 -16.20 -3.11
CA LEU A 149 -8.87 -17.44 -2.36
C LEU A 149 -9.89 -18.50 -2.81
N THR A 150 -11.11 -18.10 -3.20
CA THR A 150 -12.19 -19.02 -3.61
C THR A 150 -12.24 -19.27 -5.12
N GLY A 151 -11.58 -18.42 -5.91
CA GLY A 151 -11.62 -18.49 -7.37
C GLY A 151 -12.93 -17.97 -8.01
N ASN A 152 -13.81 -17.33 -7.22
CA ASN A 152 -15.08 -16.76 -7.72
C ASN A 152 -15.50 -15.52 -6.89
N ARG A 153 -16.54 -14.81 -7.36
CA ARG A 153 -17.13 -13.64 -6.69
C ARG A 153 -18.57 -13.88 -6.20
N ASP A 154 -18.98 -15.11 -6.05
CA ASP A 154 -20.37 -15.47 -5.75
C ASP A 154 -20.85 -14.89 -4.42
N HIS A 155 -19.94 -14.76 -3.44
CA HIS A 155 -20.22 -14.18 -2.12
C HIS A 155 -20.61 -12.68 -2.18
N ILE A 156 -20.15 -11.94 -3.20
CA ILE A 156 -20.47 -10.52 -3.38
C ILE A 156 -21.87 -10.36 -3.99
N ASN A 157 -22.22 -11.22 -4.93
CA ASN A 157 -23.49 -11.17 -5.64
C ASN A 157 -24.70 -11.61 -4.79
N GLN A 158 -24.47 -12.15 -3.59
CA GLN A 158 -25.53 -12.60 -2.65
C GLN A 158 -26.04 -11.47 -1.77
N GLU A 159 -25.29 -10.38 -1.61
CA GLU A 159 -25.66 -9.25 -0.75
C GLU A 159 -26.59 -8.22 -1.47
N GLU A 160 -26.75 -8.33 -2.79
CA GLU A 160 -27.61 -7.43 -3.60
C GLU A 160 -29.06 -7.94 -3.79
N LYS A 161 -29.46 -8.99 -3.06
CA LYS A 161 -30.82 -9.54 -3.09
C LYS A 161 -31.54 -9.28 -1.75
#